data_488607072b1d920054cbc5844d3aa21b
#
_entry.id   488607072b1d920054cbc5844d3aa21b
#
_cell.length_a   1.000
_cell.length_b   1.000
_cell.length_c   1.000
_cell.angle_alpha   90.00
_cell.angle_beta   90.00
_cell.angle_gamma   90.00
#
_symmetry.space_group_name_H-M   'P 1'
#
loop_
_entity.id
_entity.type
_entity.pdbx_description
1 polymer ?
#
loop_
_entity_poly.entity_id
_entity_poly.type
_entity_poly.pdbx_seq_one_letter_code
_entity_poly.pdbx_strand_id
1 'polypeptide(L)' 'MKLNHTISGPEQGLPVLLVHGLFGQARNLGAQARRLAQTRRVVSVDLRNHGDSPHDPDASYAAMAADLARLIED' A
#
# COMPACT_ATOMS: atom_id res chain seq x y z
N MET A 1 -0.45 13.24 1.46
CA MET A 1 -0.53 12.76 0.07
C MET A 1 -1.43 11.54 -0.01
N LYS A 2 -2.26 11.50 -1.03
CA LYS A 2 -3.15 10.35 -1.25
C LYS A 2 -2.45 9.32 -2.13
N LEU A 3 -2.15 8.15 -1.57
CA LEU A 3 -1.42 7.10 -2.27
C LEU A 3 -2.35 6.29 -3.18
N ASN A 4 -1.82 5.86 -4.33
CA ASN A 4 -2.48 4.87 -5.16
C ASN A 4 -2.50 3.52 -4.42
N HIS A 5 -3.67 2.90 -4.35
CA HIS A 5 -3.81 1.62 -3.65
C HIS A 5 -4.95 0.80 -4.24
N THR A 6 -4.91 -0.49 -3.99
CA THR A 6 -5.99 -1.41 -4.34
C THR A 6 -6.44 -2.17 -3.11
N ILE A 7 -7.73 -2.49 -3.08
CA ILE A 7 -8.32 -3.26 -1.98
C ILE A 7 -8.87 -4.54 -2.57
N SER A 8 -8.55 -5.68 -1.96
CA SER A 8 -9.03 -6.99 -2.41
C SER A 8 -9.32 -7.88 -1.21
N GLY A 9 -10.04 -8.96 -1.46
CA GLY A 9 -10.39 -9.93 -0.43
C GLY A 9 -11.62 -9.56 0.39
N PRO A 10 -12.09 -10.50 1.22
CA PRO A 10 -13.30 -10.31 2.03
C PRO A 10 -13.07 -9.36 3.20
N GLU A 11 -14.14 -8.70 3.66
CA GLU A 11 -14.13 -7.91 4.89
C GLU A 11 -14.17 -8.85 6.09
N GLN A 12 -13.04 -9.43 6.42
CA GLN A 12 -12.97 -10.42 7.48
C GLN A 12 -11.70 -10.26 8.28
N GLY A 13 -11.85 -10.08 9.58
CA GLY A 13 -10.73 -9.87 10.50
C GLY A 13 -10.03 -8.53 10.25
N LEU A 14 -8.81 -8.41 10.76
CA LEU A 14 -8.00 -7.22 10.55
C LEU A 14 -7.47 -7.20 9.12
N PRO A 15 -7.53 -6.04 8.43
CA PRO A 15 -6.96 -5.93 7.09
C PRO A 15 -5.44 -6.04 7.12
N VAL A 16 -4.89 -6.53 6.01
CA VAL A 16 -3.45 -6.63 5.81
C VAL A 16 -3.02 -5.49 4.89
N LEU A 17 -2.04 -4.71 5.31
CA LEU A 17 -1.44 -3.67 4.49
C LEU A 17 -0.12 -4.21 3.93
N LEU A 18 -0.02 -4.28 2.59
CA LEU A 18 1.21 -4.68 1.91
C LEU A 18 1.96 -3.46 1.42
N VAL A 19 3.19 -3.31 1.88
CA VAL A 19 4.08 -2.20 1.53
C VAL A 19 5.31 -2.77 0.83
N HIS A 20 5.55 -2.31 -0.40
CA HIS A 20 6.71 -2.74 -1.18
C HIS A 20 8.00 -2.07 -0.68
N GLY A 21 9.15 -2.59 -1.16
CA GLY A 21 10.45 -2.00 -0.86
C GLY A 21 10.79 -0.81 -1.75
N LEU A 22 11.93 -0.17 -1.47
CA LEU A 22 12.44 0.95 -2.24
C LEU A 22 12.62 0.54 -3.71
N PHE A 23 12.23 1.44 -4.63
CA PHE A 23 12.22 1.21 -6.08
C PHE A 23 11.22 0.15 -6.55
N GLY A 24 10.38 -0.37 -5.63
CA GLY A 24 9.33 -1.30 -5.99
C GLY A 24 7.99 -0.59 -6.22
N GLN A 25 6.94 -1.37 -6.28
CA GLN A 25 5.57 -0.90 -6.37
C GLN A 25 4.62 -2.02 -5.94
N ALA A 26 3.35 -1.68 -5.65
CA ALA A 26 2.39 -2.64 -5.13
C ALA A 26 2.27 -3.91 -5.99
N ARG A 27 2.30 -3.79 -7.31
CA ARG A 27 2.16 -4.94 -8.20
C ARG A 27 3.29 -5.97 -8.05
N ASN A 28 4.46 -5.58 -7.50
CA ASN A 28 5.55 -6.52 -7.22
C ASN A 28 5.16 -7.54 -6.15
N LEU A 29 4.16 -7.23 -5.33
CA LEU A 29 3.64 -8.11 -4.29
C LEU A 29 2.32 -8.76 -4.69
N GLY A 30 2.00 -8.78 -5.99
CA GLY A 30 0.72 -9.27 -6.49
C GLY A 30 0.42 -10.72 -6.11
N ALA A 31 1.42 -11.62 -6.15
CA ALA A 31 1.22 -13.00 -5.76
C ALA A 31 0.86 -13.13 -4.28
N GLN A 32 1.57 -12.40 -3.42
CA GLN A 32 1.30 -12.36 -1.99
C GLN A 32 -0.08 -11.79 -1.70
N ALA A 33 -0.45 -10.69 -2.39
CA ALA A 33 -1.75 -10.07 -2.23
C ALA A 33 -2.87 -11.04 -2.59
N ARG A 34 -2.76 -11.75 -3.72
CA ARG A 34 -3.78 -12.71 -4.15
C ARG A 34 -3.94 -13.85 -3.15
N ARG A 35 -2.85 -14.34 -2.61
CA ARG A 35 -2.89 -15.42 -1.62
C ARG A 35 -3.58 -14.98 -0.32
N LEU A 36 -3.19 -13.81 0.19
CA LEU A 36 -3.77 -13.27 1.42
C LEU A 36 -5.24 -12.89 1.23
N ALA A 37 -5.61 -12.42 0.05
CA ALA A 37 -6.98 -12.00 -0.24
C ALA A 37 -7.99 -13.14 -0.25
N GLN A 38 -7.55 -14.40 -0.22
CA GLN A 38 -8.45 -15.54 -0.11
C GLN A 38 -9.17 -15.57 1.24
N THR A 39 -8.55 -15.05 2.29
CA THR A 39 -9.09 -15.10 3.65
C THR A 39 -9.13 -13.76 4.36
N ARG A 40 -8.49 -12.72 3.81
CA ARG A 40 -8.37 -11.41 4.44
C ARG A 40 -8.59 -10.28 3.46
N ARG A 41 -9.01 -9.13 3.97
CA ARG A 41 -8.95 -7.89 3.19
C ARG A 41 -7.51 -7.47 3.07
N VAL A 42 -7.05 -7.17 1.85
CA VAL A 42 -5.68 -6.78 1.56
C VAL A 42 -5.70 -5.40 0.91
N VAL A 43 -4.93 -4.48 1.46
CA VAL A 43 -4.70 -3.15 0.89
C VAL A 43 -3.27 -3.14 0.38
N SER A 44 -3.11 -3.05 -0.94
CA SER A 44 -1.80 -2.97 -1.60
C SER A 44 -1.57 -1.53 -2.00
N VAL A 45 -0.46 -0.93 -1.59
CA VAL A 45 -0.21 0.50 -1.76
C VAL A 45 1.09 0.75 -2.51
N ASP A 46 1.09 1.77 -3.38
CA ASP A 46 2.31 2.34 -3.94
C ASP A 46 2.75 3.49 -3.04
N LEU A 47 3.97 3.45 -2.52
CA LEU A 47 4.53 4.55 -1.74
C LEU A 47 4.70 5.79 -2.62
N ARG A 48 4.86 6.98 -2.00
CA ARG A 48 5.13 8.20 -2.77
C ARG A 48 6.34 8.01 -3.67
N ASN A 49 6.32 8.61 -4.83
CA ASN A 49 7.39 8.51 -5.84
C ASN A 49 7.53 7.12 -6.46
N HIS A 50 6.63 6.18 -6.18
CA HIS A 50 6.66 4.81 -6.70
C HIS A 50 5.36 4.48 -7.41
N GLY A 51 5.44 3.56 -8.38
CA GLY A 51 4.26 3.09 -9.11
C GLY A 51 3.40 4.23 -9.63
N ASP A 52 2.11 4.16 -9.35
CA ASP A 52 1.12 5.15 -9.77
C ASP A 52 0.80 6.20 -8.71
N SER A 53 1.53 6.18 -7.58
CA SER A 53 1.36 7.21 -6.55
C SER A 53 1.99 8.54 -6.97
N PRO A 54 1.50 9.66 -6.42
CA PRO A 54 2.06 10.97 -6.73
C PRO A 54 3.53 11.11 -6.37
N HIS A 55 4.20 12.05 -7.00
CA HIS A 55 5.61 12.35 -6.78
C HIS A 55 5.78 13.60 -5.93
N ASP A 56 6.77 13.60 -5.07
CA ASP A 56 7.11 14.72 -4.21
C ASP A 56 8.61 14.68 -3.93
N PRO A 57 9.31 15.84 -3.87
CA PRO A 57 10.74 15.87 -3.57
C PRO A 57 11.12 15.30 -2.21
N ASP A 58 10.20 15.32 -1.24
CA ASP A 58 10.44 14.73 0.08
C ASP A 58 10.22 13.23 0.02
N ALA A 59 11.30 12.45 -0.04
CA ALA A 59 11.29 11.00 -0.05
C ALA A 59 11.72 10.41 1.30
N SER A 60 11.59 11.16 2.38
CA SER A 60 11.98 10.69 3.72
C SER A 60 11.06 9.59 4.24
N TYR A 61 11.57 8.76 5.13
CA TYR A 61 10.76 7.76 5.81
C TYR A 61 9.65 8.39 6.63
N ALA A 62 9.90 9.56 7.23
CA ALA A 62 8.86 10.28 7.97
C ALA A 62 7.68 10.66 7.08
N ALA A 63 7.95 11.15 5.87
CA ALA A 63 6.91 11.48 4.91
C ALA A 63 6.14 10.25 4.46
N MET A 64 6.84 9.13 4.18
CA MET A 64 6.21 7.87 3.79
C MET A 64 5.32 7.32 4.91
N ALA A 65 5.79 7.39 6.15
CA ALA A 65 5.01 6.94 7.31
C ALA A 65 3.75 7.78 7.50
N ALA A 66 3.83 9.08 7.30
CA ALA A 66 2.68 9.98 7.39
C ALA A 66 1.64 9.64 6.30
N ASP A 67 2.08 9.33 5.08
CA ASP A 67 1.19 8.93 4.00
C ASP A 67 0.43 7.64 4.35
N LEU A 68 1.14 6.65 4.90
CA LEU A 68 0.52 5.37 5.29
C LEU A 68 -0.46 5.56 6.44
N ALA A 69 -0.12 6.38 7.43
CA ALA A 69 -1.01 6.69 8.54
C ALA A 69 -2.31 7.31 8.04
N ARG A 70 -2.23 8.22 7.08
CA ARG A 70 -3.41 8.85 6.48
C ARG A 70 -4.26 7.85 5.72
N LEU A 71 -3.63 6.92 4.99
CA LEU A 71 -4.33 5.87 4.26
C LEU A 71 -5.10 4.96 5.23
N ILE A 72 -4.50 4.61 6.36
CA ILE A 72 -5.12 3.74 7.36
C ILE A 72 -6.34 4.42 8.00
N GLU A 73 -6.27 5.73 8.21
CA GLU A 73 -7.38 6.49 8.80
C GLU A 73 -8.57 6.64 7.86
N ASP A 74 -8.32 6.59 6.58
CA ASP A 74 -9.38 6.67 5.58
C ASP A 74 -10.03 5.28 5.38
#